data_28617f5935dbd50942c7ba8ac1057517
#
_entry.id   28617f5935dbd50942c7ba8ac1057517
#
_cell.length_a   1.000
_cell.length_b   1.000
_cell.length_c   1.000
_cell.angle_alpha   90.00
_cell.angle_beta   90.00
_cell.angle_gamma   90.00
#
_symmetry.space_group_name_H-M   'P 1'
#
loop_
_entity.id
_entity.type
_entity.pdbx_description
1 polymer ?
#
loop_
_entity_poly.entity_id
_entity_poly.type
_entity_poly.pdbx_seq_one_letter_code
_entity_poly.pdbx_strand_id
1 'polypeptide(L)'
;VLPGHAGVEFTLSDLESAYNAAAAGETVDLPNATVETPDVTAEQLQKVLFCDVLSTYTTKVGGASGRRANVKLTASRITGYILNSGETMKYGPLVTPFTAANGYSAAPGYLQGKTVDMVGGGACQASSTLYAAALYANLEIVQRTNHGFASDYIGLGLDATVAQGGPEFEFRNNTNYPIKVVAEYYTSGGKDYLKVTLRGTKVDDSYVKIKTEVLETIPFTEEIV
;
A
#
# COMPACT_ATOMS: atom_id res chain seq x y z
N VAL A 1 -6.52 15.72 8.17
CA VAL A 1 -6.58 16.70 7.06
C VAL A 1 -6.13 18.03 7.63
N LEU A 2 -5.11 18.62 7.05
CA LEU A 2 -4.70 19.98 7.39
C LEU A 2 -5.65 20.97 6.70
N PRO A 3 -6.01 22.10 7.34
CA PRO A 3 -6.77 23.14 6.66
C PRO A 3 -6.00 23.61 5.42
N GLY A 4 -6.70 23.71 4.29
CA GLY A 4 -6.16 24.36 3.11
C GLY A 4 -6.15 25.87 3.29
N HIS A 5 -5.17 26.54 2.70
CA HIS A 5 -5.14 27.97 2.60
C HIS A 5 -5.31 28.36 1.13
N ALA A 6 -5.98 29.47 0.88
CA ALA A 6 -6.04 30.04 -0.47
C ALA A 6 -4.62 30.40 -0.94
N GLY A 7 -4.29 30.05 -2.15
CA GLY A 7 -3.10 30.54 -2.83
C GLY A 7 -3.30 31.96 -3.30
N VAL A 8 -2.21 32.74 -3.39
CA VAL A 8 -2.23 34.07 -4.00
C VAL A 8 -1.22 34.05 -5.16
N GLU A 9 -1.70 34.27 -6.36
CA GLU A 9 -0.85 34.41 -7.53
C GLU A 9 -0.72 35.88 -7.87
N PHE A 10 0.52 36.36 -8.09
CA PHE A 10 0.84 37.71 -8.49
C PHE A 10 2.13 37.72 -9.34
N THR A 11 2.35 38.74 -10.11
CA THR A 11 3.59 38.90 -10.88
C THR A 11 4.65 39.63 -10.08
N LEU A 12 5.92 39.31 -10.29
CA LEU A 12 7.03 40.00 -9.64
C LEU A 12 7.04 41.49 -9.96
N SER A 13 6.65 41.88 -11.20
CA SER A 13 6.56 43.28 -11.61
C SER A 13 5.49 44.07 -10.85
N ASP A 14 4.35 43.43 -10.54
CA ASP A 14 3.29 44.07 -9.73
C ASP A 14 3.77 44.29 -8.30
N LEU A 15 4.46 43.28 -7.72
CA LEU A 15 5.06 43.39 -6.40
C LEU A 15 6.11 44.51 -6.32
N GLU A 16 7.05 44.56 -7.30
CA GLU A 16 8.08 45.58 -7.37
C GLU A 16 7.48 46.99 -7.55
N SER A 17 6.45 47.12 -8.37
CA SER A 17 5.75 48.37 -8.59
C SER A 17 5.05 48.86 -7.32
N ALA A 18 4.35 47.98 -6.65
CA ALA A 18 3.67 48.28 -5.39
C ALA A 18 4.68 48.64 -4.28
N TYR A 19 5.79 47.88 -4.16
CA TYR A 19 6.85 48.14 -3.19
C TYR A 19 7.52 49.49 -3.39
N ASN A 20 7.86 49.86 -4.65
CA ASN A 20 8.51 51.11 -4.99
C ASN A 20 7.59 52.33 -4.81
N ALA A 21 6.28 52.14 -4.87
CA ALA A 21 5.29 53.20 -4.65
C ALA A 21 4.94 53.43 -3.18
N ALA A 22 5.27 52.48 -2.29
CA ALA A 22 4.90 52.50 -0.86
C ALA A 22 5.80 53.43 -0.05
N ALA A 23 5.20 54.16 0.88
CA ALA A 23 5.93 54.89 1.89
C ALA A 23 6.36 53.92 3.04
N ALA A 24 7.40 54.28 3.79
CA ALA A 24 7.89 53.47 4.89
C ALA A 24 6.79 53.23 5.96
N GLY A 25 6.45 51.96 6.20
CA GLY A 25 5.43 51.56 7.17
C GLY A 25 3.99 51.54 6.62
N GLU A 26 3.80 51.77 5.32
CA GLU A 26 2.51 51.69 4.64
C GLU A 26 2.15 50.24 4.29
N THR A 27 0.85 49.88 4.41
CA THR A 27 0.31 48.64 3.92
C THR A 27 -0.15 48.85 2.47
N VAL A 28 0.36 48.05 1.55
CA VAL A 28 0.07 48.19 0.15
C VAL A 28 -0.71 46.96 -0.36
N ASP A 29 -1.81 47.21 -1.03
CA ASP A 29 -2.54 46.16 -1.74
C ASP A 29 -1.79 45.81 -3.06
N LEU A 30 -1.67 44.54 -3.33
CA LEU A 30 -1.12 44.04 -4.61
C LEU A 30 -2.19 44.13 -5.69
N PRO A 31 -2.06 45.04 -6.67
CA PRO A 31 -2.97 45.08 -7.80
C PRO A 31 -2.81 43.81 -8.63
N ASN A 32 -3.90 43.30 -9.18
CA ASN A 32 -3.94 42.12 -10.03
C ASN A 32 -3.61 40.77 -9.28
N ALA A 33 -3.51 40.76 -7.97
CA ALA A 33 -3.37 39.50 -7.25
C ALA A 33 -4.66 38.68 -7.36
N THR A 34 -4.51 37.42 -7.80
CA THR A 34 -5.62 36.47 -7.89
C THR A 34 -5.57 35.56 -6.69
N VAL A 35 -6.69 35.40 -5.99
CA VAL A 35 -6.83 34.46 -4.89
C VAL A 35 -7.36 33.14 -5.45
N GLU A 36 -6.53 32.11 -5.46
CA GLU A 36 -6.93 30.77 -5.85
C GLU A 36 -7.43 29.99 -4.64
N THR A 37 -8.68 29.57 -4.67
CA THR A 37 -9.24 28.67 -3.67
C THR A 37 -9.05 27.22 -4.12
N PRO A 38 -8.73 26.29 -3.22
CA PRO A 38 -8.65 24.87 -3.58
C PRO A 38 -9.98 24.37 -4.16
N ASP A 39 -9.94 23.60 -5.24
CA ASP A 39 -11.11 22.95 -5.85
C ASP A 39 -11.87 22.06 -4.85
N VAL A 40 -11.12 21.47 -3.90
CA VAL A 40 -11.67 20.65 -2.82
C VAL A 40 -11.20 21.20 -1.48
N THR A 41 -12.14 21.65 -0.65
CA THR A 41 -11.84 22.13 0.69
C THR A 41 -11.50 20.96 1.65
N ALA A 42 -10.78 21.25 2.73
CA ALA A 42 -10.49 20.26 3.79
C ALA A 42 -11.78 19.65 4.36
N GLU A 43 -12.83 20.42 4.49
CA GLU A 43 -14.14 19.96 4.98
C GLU A 43 -14.83 19.01 3.98
N GLN A 44 -14.77 19.34 2.70
CA GLN A 44 -15.30 18.46 1.64
C GLN A 44 -14.52 17.15 1.58
N LEU A 45 -13.18 17.21 1.63
CA LEU A 45 -12.34 16.02 1.66
C LEU A 45 -12.64 15.15 2.89
N GLN A 46 -12.80 15.75 4.06
CA GLN A 46 -13.06 15.02 5.30
C GLN A 46 -14.37 14.21 5.27
N LYS A 47 -15.38 14.69 4.56
CA LYS A 47 -16.68 14.00 4.41
C LYS A 47 -16.58 12.73 3.56
N VAL A 48 -15.67 12.68 2.59
CA VAL A 48 -15.52 11.56 1.65
C VAL A 48 -14.29 10.70 1.93
N LEU A 49 -13.44 11.12 2.87
CA LEU A 49 -12.16 10.47 3.14
C LEU A 49 -12.36 9.06 3.69
N PHE A 50 -11.85 8.05 2.97
CA PHE A 50 -11.93 6.63 3.35
C PHE A 50 -13.34 6.08 3.59
N CYS A 51 -14.40 6.74 3.08
CA CYS A 51 -15.79 6.32 3.30
C CYS A 51 -16.11 5.02 2.58
N ASP A 52 -15.45 4.73 1.47
CA ASP A 52 -15.72 3.56 0.64
C ASP A 52 -14.72 2.43 0.83
N VAL A 53 -15.16 1.23 0.50
CA VAL A 53 -14.29 0.08 0.29
C VAL A 53 -13.97 0.00 -1.20
N LEU A 54 -12.72 0.26 -1.58
CA LEU A 54 -12.26 0.13 -2.96
C LEU A 54 -12.08 -1.34 -3.33
N SER A 55 -11.48 -2.11 -2.42
CA SER A 55 -11.31 -3.55 -2.57
C SER A 55 -11.13 -4.24 -1.22
N THR A 56 -11.32 -5.55 -1.23
CA THR A 56 -10.99 -6.43 -0.10
C THR A 56 -10.47 -7.76 -0.63
N TYR A 57 -9.39 -8.27 -0.02
CA TYR A 57 -8.92 -9.62 -0.28
C TYR A 57 -8.62 -10.35 1.05
N THR A 58 -8.91 -11.65 1.08
CA THR A 58 -8.75 -12.45 2.30
C THR A 58 -8.00 -13.74 1.96
N THR A 59 -6.98 -14.04 2.76
CA THR A 59 -6.25 -15.31 2.68
C THR A 59 -6.39 -16.08 3.99
N LYS A 60 -6.45 -17.42 3.89
CA LYS A 60 -6.44 -18.30 5.05
C LYS A 60 -5.01 -18.42 5.58
N VAL A 61 -4.84 -18.25 6.88
CA VAL A 61 -3.53 -18.38 7.54
C VAL A 61 -3.45 -19.77 8.18
N GLY A 62 -2.47 -20.56 7.72
CA GLY A 62 -2.19 -21.91 8.25
C GLY A 62 -0.80 -21.98 8.88
N GLY A 63 -0.41 -23.19 9.25
CA GLY A 63 0.92 -23.52 9.76
C GLY A 63 1.11 -23.34 11.27
N ALA A 64 2.37 -23.43 11.70
CA ALA A 64 2.77 -23.36 13.10
C ALA A 64 2.49 -21.98 13.74
N SER A 65 2.50 -21.92 15.07
CA SER A 65 2.24 -20.69 15.82
C SER A 65 3.17 -19.53 15.44
N GLY A 66 4.46 -19.80 15.23
CA GLY A 66 5.44 -18.80 14.80
C GLY A 66 5.09 -18.16 13.46
N ARG A 67 4.64 -18.96 12.47
CA ARG A 67 4.18 -18.46 11.17
C ARG A 67 2.95 -17.55 11.33
N ARG A 68 1.97 -17.99 12.11
CA ARG A 68 0.76 -17.19 12.38
C ARG A 68 1.07 -15.88 13.08
N ALA A 69 2.01 -15.91 14.05
CA ALA A 69 2.49 -14.71 14.73
C ALA A 69 3.16 -13.74 13.76
N ASN A 70 4.00 -14.23 12.83
CA ASN A 70 4.65 -13.42 11.81
C ASN A 70 3.64 -12.74 10.88
N VAL A 71 2.63 -13.47 10.40
CA VAL A 71 1.57 -12.90 9.55
C VAL A 71 0.80 -11.82 10.31
N LYS A 72 0.42 -12.07 11.57
CA LYS A 72 -0.26 -11.10 12.42
C LYS A 72 0.58 -9.85 12.66
N LEU A 73 1.87 -10.02 12.98
CA LEU A 73 2.80 -8.91 13.17
C LEU A 73 2.95 -8.07 11.89
N THR A 74 3.15 -8.73 10.74
CA THR A 74 3.30 -8.04 9.47
C THR A 74 2.03 -7.26 9.11
N ALA A 75 0.85 -7.83 9.32
CA ALA A 75 -0.43 -7.15 9.15
C ALA A 75 -0.54 -5.90 10.04
N SER A 76 -0.12 -5.97 11.30
CA SER A 76 -0.17 -4.84 12.23
C SER A 76 0.76 -3.69 11.83
N ARG A 77 1.81 -3.95 11.05
CA ARG A 77 2.76 -2.94 10.59
C ARG A 77 2.27 -2.15 9.37
N ILE A 78 1.39 -2.75 8.58
CA ILE A 78 0.86 -2.10 7.38
C ILE A 78 -0.53 -1.50 7.61
N THR A 79 -1.25 -1.93 8.64
CA THR A 79 -2.60 -1.39 8.91
C THR A 79 -2.51 0.07 9.35
N GLY A 80 -3.41 0.89 8.82
CA GLY A 80 -3.44 2.33 9.08
C GLY A 80 -2.56 3.16 8.15
N TYR A 81 -1.75 2.53 7.26
CA TYR A 81 -0.95 3.25 6.29
C TYR A 81 -1.84 4.05 5.35
N ILE A 82 -1.52 5.33 5.19
CA ILE A 82 -2.23 6.25 4.29
C ILE A 82 -1.31 6.58 3.12
N LEU A 83 -1.83 6.45 1.92
CA LEU A 83 -1.15 6.72 0.67
C LEU A 83 -1.90 7.82 -0.06
N ASN A 84 -1.30 9.02 -0.15
CA ASN A 84 -1.90 10.16 -0.85
C ASN A 84 -1.97 9.91 -2.36
N SER A 85 -2.76 10.71 -3.06
CA SER A 85 -2.82 10.68 -4.53
C SER A 85 -1.42 10.83 -5.14
N GLY A 86 -1.09 9.96 -6.09
CA GLY A 86 0.20 9.94 -6.77
C GLY A 86 1.37 9.32 -5.99
N GLU A 87 1.23 9.03 -4.68
CA GLU A 87 2.28 8.42 -3.88
C GLU A 87 2.44 6.93 -4.16
N THR A 88 3.64 6.42 -3.93
CA THR A 88 3.98 4.99 -4.03
C THR A 88 4.26 4.42 -2.64
N MET A 89 3.55 3.36 -2.29
CA MET A 89 3.83 2.56 -1.10
C MET A 89 4.99 1.60 -1.40
N LYS A 90 6.02 1.64 -0.57
CA LYS A 90 7.10 0.63 -0.52
C LYS A 90 6.85 -0.27 0.67
N TYR A 91 6.54 -1.54 0.41
CA TYR A 91 6.11 -2.47 1.46
C TYR A 91 7.27 -2.90 2.37
N GLY A 92 8.43 -3.23 1.78
CA GLY A 92 9.58 -3.75 2.51
C GLY A 92 10.01 -2.90 3.70
N PRO A 93 10.23 -1.58 3.56
CA PRO A 93 10.62 -0.70 4.67
C PRO A 93 9.69 -0.73 5.87
N LEU A 94 8.41 -1.06 5.69
CA LEU A 94 7.43 -1.13 6.79
C LEU A 94 7.55 -2.40 7.62
N VAL A 95 8.04 -3.48 7.03
CA VAL A 95 8.01 -4.82 7.64
C VAL A 95 9.38 -5.40 7.96
N THR A 96 10.42 -4.98 7.25
CA THR A 96 11.81 -5.44 7.48
C THR A 96 12.51 -4.62 8.56
N PRO A 97 13.65 -5.09 9.12
CA PRO A 97 14.23 -6.42 8.91
C PRO A 97 13.45 -7.53 9.62
N PHE A 98 13.41 -8.71 9.01
CA PHE A 98 12.80 -9.90 9.59
C PHE A 98 13.73 -10.53 10.63
N THR A 99 13.74 -9.99 11.84
CA THR A 99 14.61 -10.42 12.95
C THR A 99 13.79 -10.70 14.22
N ALA A 100 14.33 -11.51 15.12
CA ALA A 100 13.73 -11.75 16.42
C ALA A 100 13.62 -10.45 17.26
N ALA A 101 14.60 -9.55 17.14
CA ALA A 101 14.57 -8.24 17.81
C ALA A 101 13.37 -7.39 17.36
N ASN A 102 12.90 -7.59 16.13
CA ASN A 102 11.71 -6.95 15.59
C ASN A 102 10.42 -7.75 15.83
N GLY A 103 10.47 -8.78 16.69
CA GLY A 103 9.32 -9.58 17.09
C GLY A 103 8.97 -10.73 16.14
N TYR A 104 9.79 -11.01 15.12
CA TYR A 104 9.55 -12.15 14.23
C TYR A 104 10.06 -13.45 14.84
N SER A 105 9.30 -14.51 14.62
CA SER A 105 9.60 -15.88 15.04
C SER A 105 10.22 -16.69 13.90
N ALA A 106 10.99 -17.72 14.25
CA ALA A 106 11.38 -18.74 13.28
C ALA A 106 10.15 -19.53 12.84
N ALA A 107 10.04 -19.76 11.54
CA ALA A 107 8.97 -20.55 10.93
C ALA A 107 9.38 -20.99 9.52
N PRO A 108 8.73 -22.02 8.96
CA PRO A 108 8.98 -22.43 7.59
C PRO A 108 8.80 -21.28 6.59
N GLY A 109 9.80 -21.07 5.77
CA GLY A 109 9.86 -20.13 4.66
C GLY A 109 10.56 -20.74 3.47
N TYR A 110 10.55 -20.05 2.34
CA TYR A 110 11.16 -20.52 1.10
C TYR A 110 12.50 -19.82 0.89
N LEU A 111 13.57 -20.60 0.73
CA LEU A 111 14.91 -20.11 0.44
C LEU A 111 15.57 -21.02 -0.60
N GLN A 112 15.99 -20.45 -1.73
CA GLN A 112 16.71 -21.17 -2.80
C GLN A 112 16.05 -22.51 -3.21
N GLY A 113 14.74 -22.51 -3.40
CA GLY A 113 14.05 -23.70 -3.83
C GLY A 113 13.73 -24.73 -2.73
N LYS A 114 14.03 -24.44 -1.46
CA LYS A 114 13.77 -25.35 -0.34
C LYS A 114 12.94 -24.68 0.73
N THR A 115 12.14 -25.46 1.45
CA THR A 115 11.50 -25.02 2.68
C THR A 115 12.49 -25.16 3.82
N VAL A 116 12.78 -24.04 4.49
CA VAL A 116 13.70 -23.97 5.63
C VAL A 116 13.08 -23.16 6.75
N ASP A 117 13.44 -23.47 8.01
CA ASP A 117 13.07 -22.62 9.12
C ASP A 117 13.89 -21.33 9.09
N MET A 118 13.22 -20.21 8.98
CA MET A 118 13.83 -18.88 8.92
C MET A 118 13.02 -17.88 9.75
N VAL A 119 13.69 -16.87 10.29
CA VAL A 119 12.99 -15.78 11.01
C VAL A 119 12.17 -14.97 10.02
N GLY A 120 10.89 -14.77 10.32
CA GLY A 120 9.96 -14.10 9.43
C GLY A 120 9.23 -15.02 8.44
N GLY A 121 9.41 -16.34 8.52
CA GLY A 121 8.67 -17.29 7.68
C GLY A 121 7.17 -17.01 7.73
N GLY A 122 6.53 -16.90 6.55
CA GLY A 122 5.12 -16.54 6.37
C GLY A 122 4.81 -15.05 6.21
N ALA A 123 5.76 -14.13 6.42
CA ALA A 123 5.53 -12.69 6.30
C ALA A 123 5.06 -12.26 4.89
N CYS A 124 5.51 -12.93 3.83
CA CYS A 124 5.08 -12.66 2.46
C CYS A 124 3.60 -12.97 2.19
N GLN A 125 2.89 -13.63 3.10
CA GLN A 125 1.44 -13.78 2.96
C GLN A 125 0.74 -12.42 3.06
N ALA A 126 1.25 -11.50 3.87
CA ALA A 126 0.66 -10.16 3.99
C ALA A 126 0.93 -9.30 2.73
N SER A 127 2.15 -9.36 2.14
CA SER A 127 2.42 -8.69 0.87
C SER A 127 1.56 -9.24 -0.27
N SER A 128 1.40 -10.55 -0.34
CA SER A 128 0.55 -11.19 -1.36
C SER A 128 -0.93 -10.81 -1.21
N THR A 129 -1.43 -10.79 0.03
CA THR A 129 -2.83 -10.40 0.29
C THR A 129 -3.06 -8.92 -0.07
N LEU A 130 -2.10 -8.04 0.25
CA LEU A 130 -2.15 -6.62 -0.11
C LEU A 130 -2.03 -6.42 -1.63
N TYR A 131 -1.14 -7.17 -2.30
CA TYR A 131 -1.00 -7.13 -3.76
C TYR A 131 -2.31 -7.49 -4.46
N ALA A 132 -2.95 -8.59 -4.05
CA ALA A 132 -4.26 -8.95 -4.58
C ALA A 132 -5.30 -7.85 -4.34
N ALA A 133 -5.33 -7.26 -3.15
CA ALA A 133 -6.22 -6.13 -2.86
C ALA A 133 -5.91 -4.91 -3.75
N ALA A 134 -4.63 -4.59 -3.99
CA ALA A 134 -4.22 -3.49 -4.87
C ALA A 134 -4.68 -3.71 -6.31
N LEU A 135 -4.55 -4.95 -6.84
CA LEU A 135 -5.06 -5.30 -8.16
C LEU A 135 -6.59 -5.13 -8.26
N TYR A 136 -7.35 -5.61 -7.26
CA TYR A 136 -8.82 -5.45 -7.26
C TYR A 136 -9.27 -4.00 -7.08
N ALA A 137 -8.42 -3.13 -6.52
CA ALA A 137 -8.66 -1.69 -6.44
C ALA A 137 -8.19 -0.93 -7.70
N ASN A 138 -7.71 -1.62 -8.73
CA ASN A 138 -7.15 -1.04 -9.96
C ASN A 138 -6.01 -0.05 -9.70
N LEU A 139 -5.18 -0.33 -8.68
CA LEU A 139 -4.01 0.48 -8.38
C LEU A 139 -2.82 0.08 -9.26
N GLU A 140 -1.97 1.04 -9.57
CA GLU A 140 -0.78 0.85 -10.38
C GLU A 140 0.26 0.01 -9.62
N ILE A 141 0.61 -1.16 -10.16
CA ILE A 141 1.68 -1.99 -9.61
C ILE A 141 3.02 -1.52 -10.17
N VAL A 142 3.84 -0.94 -9.30
CA VAL A 142 5.15 -0.39 -9.68
C VAL A 142 6.22 -1.48 -9.68
N GLN A 143 6.24 -2.34 -8.66
CA GLN A 143 7.17 -3.44 -8.54
C GLN A 143 6.52 -4.64 -7.85
N ARG A 144 6.73 -5.82 -8.41
CA ARG A 144 6.28 -7.08 -7.81
C ARG A 144 7.15 -8.23 -8.31
N THR A 145 7.53 -9.11 -7.41
CA THR A 145 8.20 -10.37 -7.71
C THR A 145 7.37 -11.53 -7.20
N ASN A 146 7.15 -12.56 -8.03
CA ASN A 146 6.50 -13.79 -7.60
C ASN A 146 7.44 -14.67 -6.77
N HIS A 147 6.86 -15.62 -6.02
CA HIS A 147 7.64 -16.69 -5.41
C HIS A 147 8.16 -17.66 -6.48
N GLY A 148 9.27 -18.33 -6.20
CA GLY A 148 9.79 -19.41 -7.04
C GLY A 148 8.92 -20.67 -7.02
N PHE A 149 7.89 -20.73 -6.14
CA PHE A 149 6.91 -21.81 -6.03
C PHE A 149 5.51 -21.27 -5.95
N ALA A 150 4.53 -22.06 -6.38
CA ALA A 150 3.12 -21.76 -6.14
C ALA A 150 2.82 -21.71 -4.63
N SER A 151 2.31 -20.61 -4.16
CA SER A 151 1.89 -20.45 -2.77
C SER A 151 0.54 -21.13 -2.53
N ASP A 152 0.40 -21.88 -1.43
CA ASP A 152 -0.81 -22.62 -1.08
C ASP A 152 -1.95 -21.76 -0.49
N TYR A 153 -1.62 -20.54 -0.08
CA TYR A 153 -2.56 -19.61 0.59
C TYR A 153 -3.21 -18.60 -0.37
N ILE A 154 -2.78 -18.53 -1.62
CA ILE A 154 -3.28 -17.56 -2.60
C ILE A 154 -3.27 -18.16 -4.02
N GLY A 155 -4.14 -17.65 -4.89
CA GLY A 155 -4.20 -18.08 -6.30
C GLY A 155 -2.93 -17.76 -7.09
N LEU A 156 -2.68 -18.53 -8.14
CA LEU A 156 -1.52 -18.34 -9.03
C LEU A 156 -1.52 -16.92 -9.61
N GLY A 157 -0.33 -16.30 -9.61
CA GLY A 157 -0.14 -14.95 -10.11
C GLY A 157 -0.57 -13.82 -9.15
N LEU A 158 -1.14 -14.16 -7.98
CA LEU A 158 -1.59 -13.16 -6.98
C LEU A 158 -0.63 -13.04 -5.78
N ASP A 159 0.51 -13.68 -5.84
CA ASP A 159 1.52 -13.65 -4.79
C ASP A 159 2.53 -12.51 -5.01
N ALA A 160 3.13 -12.04 -3.93
CA ALA A 160 4.21 -11.04 -3.93
C ALA A 160 5.27 -11.40 -2.89
N THR A 161 6.51 -11.62 -3.35
CA THR A 161 7.66 -11.90 -2.51
C THR A 161 8.32 -10.62 -2.07
N VAL A 162 8.67 -10.55 -0.78
CA VAL A 162 9.46 -9.45 -0.21
C VAL A 162 10.57 -10.04 0.68
N ALA A 163 11.80 -9.57 0.48
CA ALA A 163 12.95 -9.97 1.29
C ALA A 163 13.85 -8.76 1.56
N GLN A 164 14.52 -8.76 2.70
CA GLN A 164 15.47 -7.70 3.04
C GLN A 164 16.63 -7.68 2.05
N GLY A 165 16.83 -6.52 1.40
CA GLY A 165 17.89 -6.34 0.39
C GLY A 165 17.65 -7.13 -0.91
N GLY A 166 16.45 -7.62 -1.14
CA GLY A 166 16.05 -8.43 -2.30
C GLY A 166 14.75 -7.97 -2.93
N PRO A 167 13.84 -8.91 -3.28
CA PRO A 167 12.57 -8.58 -3.89
C PRO A 167 11.74 -7.61 -3.06
N GLU A 168 11.07 -6.67 -3.74
CA GLU A 168 10.22 -5.66 -3.15
C GLU A 168 8.81 -5.72 -3.77
N PHE A 169 7.84 -5.19 -3.04
CA PHE A 169 6.49 -4.94 -3.53
C PHE A 169 6.15 -3.47 -3.38
N GLU A 170 5.88 -2.82 -4.52
CA GLU A 170 5.51 -1.42 -4.58
C GLU A 170 4.25 -1.24 -5.42
N PHE A 171 3.34 -0.40 -4.94
CA PHE A 171 2.18 0.04 -5.73
C PHE A 171 1.92 1.52 -5.51
N ARG A 172 1.34 2.16 -6.52
CA ARG A 172 1.05 3.59 -6.53
C ARG A 172 -0.44 3.84 -6.41
N ASN A 173 -0.80 4.84 -5.64
CA ASN A 173 -2.15 5.37 -5.65
C ASN A 173 -2.35 6.27 -6.89
N ASN A 174 -2.91 5.70 -7.94
CA ASN A 174 -3.25 6.39 -9.20
C ASN A 174 -4.64 7.02 -9.17
N THR A 175 -5.27 7.12 -8.00
CA THR A 175 -6.56 7.80 -7.81
C THR A 175 -6.36 9.26 -7.37
N ASN A 176 -7.41 10.06 -7.45
CA ASN A 176 -7.37 11.46 -7.04
C ASN A 176 -7.56 11.67 -5.53
N TYR A 177 -7.82 10.60 -4.76
CA TYR A 177 -8.09 10.66 -3.32
C TYR A 177 -7.11 9.80 -2.53
N PRO A 178 -6.82 10.15 -1.28
CA PRO A 178 -6.02 9.28 -0.42
C PRO A 178 -6.68 7.92 -0.20
N ILE A 179 -5.86 6.88 -0.11
CA ILE A 179 -6.30 5.54 0.26
C ILE A 179 -5.71 5.14 1.61
N LYS A 180 -6.39 4.26 2.32
CA LYS A 180 -5.96 3.71 3.62
C LYS A 180 -5.94 2.19 3.55
N VAL A 181 -4.82 1.61 3.96
CA VAL A 181 -4.68 0.17 4.13
C VAL A 181 -5.24 -0.24 5.49
N VAL A 182 -6.12 -1.22 5.51
CA VAL A 182 -6.65 -1.83 6.74
C VAL A 182 -6.38 -3.33 6.65
N ALA A 183 -5.44 -3.82 7.46
CA ALA A 183 -5.08 -5.23 7.53
C ALA A 183 -5.54 -5.82 8.86
N GLU A 184 -6.39 -6.83 8.80
CA GLU A 184 -7.02 -7.46 9.96
C GLU A 184 -6.68 -8.95 9.99
N TYR A 185 -6.03 -9.37 11.07
CA TYR A 185 -5.87 -10.78 11.39
C TYR A 185 -7.00 -11.21 12.33
N TYR A 186 -7.77 -12.22 11.96
CA TYR A 186 -8.90 -12.68 12.76
C TYR A 186 -9.09 -14.20 12.69
N THR A 187 -9.79 -14.74 13.68
CA THR A 187 -10.16 -16.16 13.74
C THR A 187 -11.67 -16.29 13.53
N SER A 188 -12.07 -17.21 12.66
CA SER A 188 -13.47 -17.55 12.42
C SER A 188 -13.62 -19.04 12.16
N GLY A 189 -14.56 -19.70 12.84
CA GLY A 189 -14.78 -21.13 12.70
C GLY A 189 -13.53 -21.98 13.02
N GLY A 190 -12.70 -21.54 13.98
CA GLY A 190 -11.45 -22.23 14.36
C GLY A 190 -10.32 -22.12 13.32
N LYS A 191 -10.44 -21.24 12.33
CA LYS A 191 -9.44 -20.99 11.30
C LYS A 191 -9.03 -19.53 11.33
N ASP A 192 -7.75 -19.26 11.07
CA ASP A 192 -7.19 -17.93 11.03
C ASP A 192 -7.17 -17.37 9.61
N TYR A 193 -7.39 -16.08 9.52
CA TYR A 193 -7.46 -15.34 8.26
C TYR A 193 -6.72 -14.01 8.36
N LEU A 194 -6.16 -13.60 7.24
CA LEU A 194 -5.70 -12.24 7.02
C LEU A 194 -6.61 -11.60 5.97
N LYS A 195 -7.25 -10.50 6.33
CA LYS A 195 -8.06 -9.68 5.42
C LYS A 195 -7.37 -8.33 5.24
N VAL A 196 -7.15 -7.94 4.00
CA VAL A 196 -6.68 -6.59 3.64
C VAL A 196 -7.82 -5.89 2.91
N THR A 197 -8.17 -4.71 3.40
CA THR A 197 -9.16 -3.83 2.80
C THR A 197 -8.47 -2.51 2.44
N LEU A 198 -8.63 -2.07 1.21
CA LEU A 198 -8.25 -0.74 0.76
C LEU A 198 -9.48 0.17 0.83
N ARG A 199 -9.38 1.17 1.67
CA ARG A 199 -10.45 2.18 1.83
C ARG A 199 -10.03 3.48 1.15
N GLY A 200 -10.99 4.13 0.50
CA GLY A 200 -10.77 5.40 -0.22
C GLY A 200 -12.09 6.07 -0.53
N THR A 201 -12.11 6.81 -1.62
CA THR A 201 -13.29 7.48 -2.18
C THR A 201 -13.56 6.90 -3.57
N LYS A 202 -14.71 6.28 -3.78
CA LYS A 202 -15.13 5.83 -5.11
C LYS A 202 -15.58 7.03 -5.94
N VAL A 203 -15.14 7.07 -7.17
CA VAL A 203 -15.54 8.10 -8.15
C VAL A 203 -16.56 7.58 -9.17
N ASP A 204 -16.68 6.25 -9.29
CA ASP A 204 -17.61 5.56 -10.17
C ASP A 204 -17.89 4.13 -9.66
N ASP A 205 -18.72 3.39 -10.38
CA ASP A 205 -19.09 2.00 -10.09
C ASP A 205 -18.21 0.96 -10.81
N SER A 206 -17.04 1.34 -11.28
CA SER A 206 -16.11 0.43 -11.93
C SER A 206 -15.62 -0.65 -10.96
N TYR A 207 -15.35 -1.84 -11.49
CA TYR A 207 -14.79 -2.96 -10.72
C TYR A 207 -13.81 -3.75 -11.57
N VAL A 208 -12.86 -4.41 -10.91
CA VAL A 208 -11.85 -5.25 -11.55
C VAL A 208 -12.21 -6.71 -11.42
N LYS A 209 -12.10 -7.45 -12.53
CA LYS A 209 -12.07 -8.92 -12.55
C LYS A 209 -10.68 -9.39 -12.95
N ILE A 210 -10.06 -10.17 -12.09
CA ILE A 210 -8.76 -10.78 -12.38
C ILE A 210 -9.00 -12.14 -13.04
N LYS A 211 -8.33 -12.37 -14.17
CA LYS A 211 -8.24 -13.67 -14.83
C LYS A 211 -6.79 -14.11 -14.83
N THR A 212 -6.51 -15.30 -14.35
CA THR A 212 -5.20 -15.95 -14.48
C THR A 212 -5.26 -17.02 -15.54
N GLU A 213 -4.20 -17.15 -16.32
CA GLU A 213 -4.06 -18.17 -17.36
C GLU A 213 -2.70 -18.87 -17.18
N VAL A 214 -2.71 -20.18 -17.13
CA VAL A 214 -1.50 -21.00 -17.10
C VAL A 214 -1.05 -21.23 -18.53
N LEU A 215 0.03 -20.56 -18.92
CA LEU A 215 0.57 -20.68 -20.29
C LEU A 215 1.41 -21.93 -20.46
N GLU A 216 2.13 -22.34 -19.39
CA GLU A 216 3.04 -23.48 -19.43
C GLU A 216 3.16 -24.09 -18.02
N THR A 217 3.31 -25.40 -17.97
CA THR A 217 3.66 -26.15 -16.77
C THR A 217 4.96 -26.90 -17.02
N ILE A 218 6.04 -26.48 -16.37
CA ILE A 218 7.33 -27.13 -16.44
C ILE A 218 7.41 -28.14 -15.29
N PRO A 219 7.48 -29.47 -15.58
CA PRO A 219 7.64 -30.46 -14.53
C PRO A 219 9.01 -30.29 -13.85
N PHE A 220 9.07 -30.54 -12.55
CA PHE A 220 10.36 -30.57 -11.86
C PHE A 220 11.18 -31.78 -12.31
N THR A 221 12.49 -31.63 -12.37
CA THR A 221 13.44 -32.74 -12.54
C THR A 221 14.07 -33.06 -11.18
N GLU A 222 13.96 -34.31 -10.71
CA GLU A 222 14.73 -34.78 -9.59
C GLU A 222 16.17 -35.10 -10.07
N GLU A 223 17.15 -34.39 -9.54
CA GLU A 223 18.53 -34.84 -9.58
C GLU A 223 18.77 -35.71 -8.34
N ILE A 224 18.94 -37.03 -8.57
CA ILE A 224 19.42 -37.94 -7.51
C ILE A 224 20.93 -37.78 -7.45
N VAL A 225 21.40 -37.15 -6.37
CA VAL A 225 22.84 -37.03 -6.07
C VAL A 225 23.25 -38.18 -5.17
#